data_fe7e76a8ed7f4c837d704cadebb9ee63
#
_entry.id   fe7e76a8ed7f4c837d704cadebb9ee63
#
_cell.length_a   1.000
_cell.length_b   1.000
_cell.length_c   1.000
_cell.angle_alpha   90.00
_cell.angle_beta   90.00
_cell.angle_gamma   90.00
#
_symmetry.space_group_name_H-M   'P 1'
#
loop_
_entity.id
_entity.type
_entity.pdbx_description
1 polymer ?
#
loop_
_entity_poly.entity_id
_entity_poly.type
_entity_poly.pdbx_seq_one_letter_code
_entity_poly.pdbx_strand_id
1 'polypeptide(L)'
;MLFLLSDLGGIMEKILEFEDVISETKDYDRNILLGNGFSMAFDEKRFDYSSLLEYSQRIPSCVKRIFNTFNTSDFEVIIKKLESSAQLLKAYDRRLTTSSRLYQEANNLRDELINRILEIHPSSQNDIEKDRIFNTLFFLSNFNKIFTLNYDCLLYWVLLNREDFLKKYPNIEIFKMDDGFRPYYNELAWKQKETQNVFYLHGALHIYKNDYGLICKPHNDGRYLMYVIKDNIYNNNYPLIVTEGSSKNKLNKILKENNKYLSYCYSKLKGIKDVLFIHGHSLDKKDKHVFEAISKNLTIKTVYISLCSKENYQEKREKADTFFAKREREKTLDVNFYNADNINIW
;
A
#
# COMPACT_ATOMS: atom_id res chain seq x y z
N MET A 1 -5.70 -10.89 -29.84
CA MET A 1 -6.43 -9.90 -30.70
C MET A 1 -5.73 -8.56 -30.50
N LEU A 2 -5.02 -8.08 -31.52
CA LEU A 2 -4.25 -6.84 -31.44
C LEU A 2 -5.22 -5.65 -31.34
N PHE A 3 -5.18 -4.92 -30.26
CA PHE A 3 -5.82 -3.60 -30.18
C PHE A 3 -4.92 -2.57 -30.86
N LEU A 4 -5.26 -2.23 -32.08
CA LEU A 4 -4.66 -1.13 -32.85
C LEU A 4 -5.46 0.14 -32.57
N LEU A 5 -4.87 1.09 -31.83
CA LEU A 5 -5.36 2.46 -31.80
C LEU A 5 -4.90 3.16 -33.09
N SER A 6 -5.84 3.55 -33.94
CA SER A 6 -5.59 4.20 -35.23
C SER A 6 -5.25 5.68 -35.09
N ASP A 7 -4.20 6.08 -35.81
CA ASP A 7 -3.87 7.37 -36.40
C ASP A 7 -3.74 8.63 -35.55
N LEU A 8 -2.47 8.96 -35.31
CA LEU A 8 -1.88 10.27 -35.62
C LEU A 8 -0.34 10.07 -35.58
N GLY A 9 0.30 10.12 -36.73
CA GLY A 9 1.70 10.14 -37.14
C GLY A 9 2.82 10.06 -36.07
N GLY A 10 2.81 9.07 -35.16
CA GLY A 10 3.84 8.78 -34.18
C GLY A 10 4.04 7.26 -34.12
N ILE A 11 5.25 6.82 -33.80
CA ILE A 11 5.59 5.42 -33.60
C ILE A 11 4.53 4.79 -32.69
N MET A 12 3.76 3.82 -33.23
CA MET A 12 2.79 3.06 -32.44
C MET A 12 3.56 2.28 -31.36
N GLU A 13 3.59 2.78 -30.13
CA GLU A 13 4.08 2.01 -29.01
C GLU A 13 3.12 0.83 -28.77
N LYS A 14 3.64 -0.38 -28.87
CA LYS A 14 2.89 -1.62 -28.74
C LYS A 14 2.58 -1.86 -27.25
N ILE A 15 1.31 -1.95 -26.88
CA ILE A 15 0.93 -2.46 -25.57
C ILE A 15 1.20 -3.97 -25.59
N LEU A 16 2.03 -4.43 -24.67
CA LEU A 16 2.47 -5.82 -24.60
C LEU A 16 1.47 -6.69 -23.84
N GLU A 17 1.39 -7.97 -24.16
CA GLU A 17 0.65 -8.91 -23.35
C GLU A 17 1.50 -9.33 -22.14
N PHE A 18 0.87 -9.50 -20.97
CA PHE A 18 1.57 -9.82 -19.73
C PHE A 18 2.38 -11.10 -19.83
N GLU A 19 1.81 -12.16 -20.42
CA GLU A 19 2.44 -13.46 -20.56
C GLU A 19 3.71 -13.39 -21.44
N ASP A 20 3.69 -12.59 -22.51
CA ASP A 20 4.84 -12.34 -23.36
C ASP A 20 5.96 -11.68 -22.55
N VAL A 21 5.62 -10.64 -21.77
CA VAL A 21 6.59 -9.91 -20.92
C VAL A 21 7.20 -10.84 -19.86
N ILE A 22 6.39 -11.68 -19.22
CA ILE A 22 6.88 -12.66 -18.23
C ILE A 22 7.84 -13.66 -18.88
N SER A 23 7.53 -14.13 -20.10
CA SER A 23 8.40 -15.05 -20.85
C SER A 23 9.72 -14.39 -21.25
N GLU A 24 9.69 -13.17 -21.76
CA GLU A 24 10.88 -12.41 -22.17
C GLU A 24 11.80 -12.06 -20.99
N THR A 25 11.23 -11.91 -19.79
CA THR A 25 11.98 -11.50 -18.59
C THR A 25 12.33 -12.65 -17.65
N LYS A 26 12.21 -13.92 -18.07
CA LYS A 26 12.41 -15.10 -17.20
C LYS A 26 13.79 -15.19 -16.54
N ASP A 27 14.82 -14.67 -17.19
CA ASP A 27 16.21 -14.75 -16.73
C ASP A 27 16.64 -13.53 -15.89
N TYR A 28 15.72 -12.61 -15.58
CA TYR A 28 15.96 -11.38 -14.84
C TYR A 28 15.31 -11.39 -13.46
N ASP A 29 15.85 -10.60 -12.53
CA ASP A 29 15.17 -10.28 -11.28
C ASP A 29 13.92 -9.45 -11.58
N ARG A 30 12.75 -10.06 -11.42
CA ARG A 30 11.45 -9.39 -11.59
C ARG A 30 10.93 -8.90 -10.25
N ASN A 31 10.64 -7.63 -10.18
CA ASN A 31 10.10 -6.99 -8.99
C ASN A 31 8.77 -6.33 -9.34
N ILE A 32 7.83 -6.26 -8.40
CA ILE A 32 6.54 -5.62 -8.61
C ILE A 32 6.25 -4.55 -7.57
N LEU A 33 5.70 -3.43 -8.03
CA LEU A 33 5.08 -2.38 -7.20
C LEU A 33 3.58 -2.39 -7.43
N LEU A 34 2.82 -2.73 -6.39
CA LEU A 34 1.36 -2.75 -6.40
C LEU A 34 0.82 -1.39 -5.96
N GLY A 35 -0.03 -0.80 -6.80
CA GLY A 35 -0.84 0.38 -6.48
C GLY A 35 -2.29 0.03 -6.20
N ASN A 36 -3.12 1.06 -6.03
CA ASN A 36 -4.52 0.91 -5.64
C ASN A 36 -5.37 0.07 -6.61
N GLY A 37 -5.04 0.07 -7.90
CA GLY A 37 -5.73 -0.75 -8.90
C GLY A 37 -5.69 -2.25 -8.59
N PHE A 38 -4.69 -2.72 -7.84
CA PHE A 38 -4.67 -4.10 -7.33
C PHE A 38 -5.85 -4.38 -6.39
N SER A 39 -6.15 -3.47 -5.48
CA SER A 39 -7.28 -3.60 -4.55
C SER A 39 -8.61 -3.28 -5.22
N MET A 40 -8.65 -2.32 -6.15
CA MET A 40 -9.84 -2.01 -6.96
C MET A 40 -10.25 -3.18 -7.87
N ALA A 41 -9.30 -3.99 -8.34
CA ALA A 41 -9.61 -5.20 -9.09
C ALA A 41 -10.35 -6.25 -8.24
N PHE A 42 -10.18 -6.21 -6.90
CA PHE A 42 -10.98 -7.02 -5.98
C PHE A 42 -12.42 -6.49 -5.86
N ASP A 43 -12.58 -5.19 -5.57
CA ASP A 43 -13.88 -4.51 -5.48
C ASP A 43 -13.68 -3.00 -5.71
N GLU A 44 -13.99 -2.52 -6.91
CA GLU A 44 -13.78 -1.14 -7.31
C GLU A 44 -14.54 -0.16 -6.39
N LYS A 45 -15.79 -0.49 -6.01
CA LYS A 45 -16.61 0.40 -5.18
C LYS A 45 -16.09 0.57 -3.76
N ARG A 46 -15.47 -0.48 -3.21
CA ARG A 46 -14.92 -0.46 -1.85
C ARG A 46 -13.56 0.18 -1.79
N PHE A 47 -12.73 -0.04 -2.82
CA PHE A 47 -11.32 0.36 -2.83
C PHE A 47 -11.01 1.54 -3.75
N ASP A 48 -12.03 2.28 -4.21
CA ASP A 48 -11.83 3.60 -4.82
C ASP A 48 -11.46 4.60 -3.71
N TYR A 49 -10.17 4.73 -3.45
CA TYR A 49 -9.63 5.59 -2.40
C TYR A 49 -9.47 7.04 -2.86
N SER A 50 -10.51 7.78 -2.78
CA SER A 50 -10.35 9.13 -2.30
C SER A 50 -10.22 9.00 -0.77
N SER A 51 -9.53 9.78 -0.06
CA SER A 51 -9.05 9.55 1.31
C SER A 51 -10.05 8.99 2.33
N LEU A 52 -9.56 8.24 3.34
CA LEU A 52 -10.35 7.88 4.53
C LEU A 52 -11.07 9.10 5.13
N LEU A 53 -10.49 10.29 5.03
CA LEU A 53 -11.06 11.54 5.51
C LEU A 53 -12.17 12.09 4.59
N GLU A 54 -12.04 12.00 3.26
CA GLU A 54 -13.02 12.54 2.30
C GLU A 54 -14.37 11.83 2.39
N TYR A 55 -14.38 10.52 2.66
CA TYR A 55 -15.61 9.74 2.83
C TYR A 55 -16.19 9.76 4.22
N SER A 56 -15.49 10.32 5.21
CA SER A 56 -15.99 10.42 6.58
C SER A 56 -17.07 11.54 6.70
N GLN A 57 -18.31 11.19 6.36
CA GLN A 57 -19.44 12.13 6.41
C GLN A 57 -19.81 12.54 7.83
N ARG A 58 -19.46 11.73 8.84
CA ARG A 58 -19.83 11.91 10.25
C ARG A 58 -18.87 12.80 11.04
N ILE A 59 -17.75 13.23 10.44
CA ILE A 59 -16.79 14.10 11.13
C ILE A 59 -17.37 15.52 11.24
N PRO A 60 -17.50 16.08 12.46
CA PRO A 60 -17.99 17.44 12.67
C PRO A 60 -17.15 18.49 11.94
N SER A 61 -17.77 19.55 11.46
CA SER A 61 -17.07 20.62 10.72
C SER A 61 -15.95 21.29 11.52
N CYS A 62 -16.09 21.37 12.85
CA CYS A 62 -15.04 21.89 13.73
C CYS A 62 -13.81 20.98 13.72
N VAL A 63 -13.99 19.65 13.67
CA VAL A 63 -12.90 18.67 13.60
C VAL A 63 -12.25 18.65 12.21
N LYS A 64 -13.05 18.77 11.14
CA LYS A 64 -12.51 18.94 9.77
C LYS A 64 -11.59 20.17 9.67
N ARG A 65 -11.95 21.29 10.33
CA ARG A 65 -11.08 22.47 10.43
C ARG A 65 -9.75 22.18 11.13
N ILE A 66 -9.74 21.29 12.14
CA ILE A 66 -8.50 20.90 12.83
C ILE A 66 -7.57 20.17 11.87
N PHE A 67 -8.08 19.23 11.07
CA PHE A 67 -7.30 18.58 10.02
C PHE A 67 -6.64 19.60 9.06
N ASN A 68 -7.42 20.59 8.60
CA ASN A 68 -6.93 21.66 7.74
C ASN A 68 -5.89 22.54 8.44
N THR A 69 -6.11 22.91 9.71
CA THR A 69 -5.19 23.75 10.49
C THR A 69 -3.83 23.09 10.65
N PHE A 70 -3.80 21.78 10.83
CA PHE A 70 -2.55 21.02 10.97
C PHE A 70 -2.03 20.46 9.63
N ASN A 71 -2.72 20.77 8.52
CA ASN A 71 -2.37 20.30 7.18
C ASN A 71 -2.06 18.78 7.16
N THR A 72 -2.97 17.99 7.71
CA THR A 72 -2.83 16.53 7.81
C THR A 72 -4.16 15.86 7.57
N SER A 73 -4.14 14.63 7.04
CA SER A 73 -5.28 13.70 6.96
C SER A 73 -5.10 12.51 7.91
N ASP A 74 -4.07 12.57 8.77
CA ASP A 74 -3.72 11.50 9.71
C ASP A 74 -4.62 11.57 10.96
N PHE A 75 -5.54 10.63 11.09
CA PHE A 75 -6.45 10.51 12.22
C PHE A 75 -5.71 10.37 13.55
N GLU A 76 -4.63 9.58 13.61
CA GLU A 76 -3.84 9.38 14.83
C GLU A 76 -3.28 10.71 15.36
N VAL A 77 -2.74 11.53 14.44
CA VAL A 77 -2.18 12.85 14.78
C VAL A 77 -3.27 13.74 15.40
N ILE A 78 -4.47 13.78 14.82
CA ILE A 78 -5.55 14.63 15.31
C ILE A 78 -6.14 14.10 16.61
N ILE A 79 -6.35 12.80 16.74
CA ILE A 79 -6.82 12.17 17.98
C ILE A 79 -5.87 12.51 19.13
N LYS A 80 -4.55 12.28 18.97
CA LYS A 80 -3.54 12.61 19.98
C LYS A 80 -3.51 14.10 20.35
N LYS A 81 -3.71 14.99 19.37
CA LYS A 81 -3.77 16.43 19.63
C LYS A 81 -5.01 16.80 20.45
N LEU A 82 -6.19 16.25 20.14
CA LEU A 82 -7.40 16.47 20.90
C LEU A 82 -7.25 15.99 22.34
N GLU A 83 -6.73 14.79 22.56
CA GLU A 83 -6.46 14.20 23.88
C GLU A 83 -5.47 15.04 24.69
N SER A 84 -4.34 15.43 24.08
CA SER A 84 -3.32 16.23 24.75
C SER A 84 -3.87 17.62 25.11
N SER A 85 -4.64 18.24 24.22
CA SER A 85 -5.30 19.53 24.50
C SER A 85 -6.31 19.43 25.63
N ALA A 86 -7.07 18.33 25.67
CA ALA A 86 -8.01 18.05 26.77
C ALA A 86 -7.29 17.92 28.12
N GLN A 87 -6.15 17.21 28.14
CA GLN A 87 -5.32 17.06 29.36
C GLN A 87 -4.78 18.42 29.83
N LEU A 88 -4.24 19.23 28.91
CA LEU A 88 -3.73 20.57 29.21
C LEU A 88 -4.82 21.49 29.78
N LEU A 89 -5.99 21.53 29.16
CA LEU A 89 -7.12 22.33 29.65
C LEU A 89 -7.58 21.89 31.03
N LYS A 90 -7.63 20.59 31.29
CA LYS A 90 -7.98 20.04 32.60
C LYS A 90 -6.97 20.44 33.68
N ALA A 91 -5.69 20.43 33.35
CA ALA A 91 -4.61 20.73 34.29
C ALA A 91 -4.45 22.24 34.53
N TYR A 92 -4.55 23.06 33.47
CA TYR A 92 -4.22 24.49 33.50
C TYR A 92 -5.39 25.35 34.02
N ASP A 93 -6.59 25.16 33.50
CA ASP A 93 -7.73 26.10 33.69
C ASP A 93 -8.98 25.42 34.24
N ARG A 94 -8.88 24.13 34.57
CA ARG A 94 -10.02 23.33 35.08
C ARG A 94 -11.31 23.48 34.23
N ARG A 95 -11.17 23.79 32.93
CA ARG A 95 -12.28 23.89 31.98
C ARG A 95 -12.83 22.51 31.64
N LEU A 96 -13.49 21.87 32.59
CA LEU A 96 -13.94 20.49 32.49
C LEU A 96 -14.87 20.23 31.31
N THR A 97 -15.76 21.16 30.98
CA THR A 97 -16.70 21.01 29.85
C THR A 97 -15.98 20.98 28.50
N THR A 98 -15.03 21.90 28.27
CA THR A 98 -14.24 21.93 27.02
C THR A 98 -13.30 20.72 26.94
N SER A 99 -12.66 20.35 28.05
CA SER A 99 -11.81 19.17 28.14
C SER A 99 -12.61 17.90 27.81
N SER A 100 -13.79 17.72 28.44
CA SER A 100 -14.65 16.56 28.17
C SER A 100 -15.12 16.51 26.71
N ARG A 101 -15.44 17.65 26.11
CA ARG A 101 -15.80 17.72 24.69
C ARG A 101 -14.65 17.27 23.76
N LEU A 102 -13.44 17.72 24.03
CA LEU A 102 -12.26 17.32 23.23
C LEU A 102 -12.00 15.81 23.33
N TYR A 103 -12.15 15.20 24.50
CA TYR A 103 -12.07 13.74 24.66
C TYR A 103 -13.18 13.03 23.88
N GLN A 104 -14.40 13.55 23.92
CA GLN A 104 -15.52 12.98 23.17
C GLN A 104 -15.24 13.03 21.64
N GLU A 105 -14.75 14.16 21.14
CA GLU A 105 -14.40 14.31 19.73
C GLU A 105 -13.25 13.36 19.33
N ALA A 106 -12.25 13.14 20.20
CA ALA A 106 -11.20 12.17 19.97
C ALA A 106 -11.75 10.72 19.86
N ASN A 107 -12.68 10.36 20.74
CA ASN A 107 -13.34 9.05 20.69
C ASN A 107 -14.22 8.90 19.44
N ASN A 108 -14.99 9.92 19.10
CA ASN A 108 -15.82 9.92 17.87
C ASN A 108 -14.96 9.73 16.62
N LEU A 109 -13.79 10.37 16.55
CA LEU A 109 -12.84 10.19 15.45
C LEU A 109 -12.27 8.77 15.41
N ARG A 110 -11.99 8.18 16.56
CA ARG A 110 -11.52 6.81 16.67
C ARG A 110 -12.56 5.83 16.13
N ASP A 111 -13.81 6.02 16.56
CA ASP A 111 -14.94 5.20 16.09
C ASP A 111 -15.16 5.36 14.59
N GLU A 112 -15.07 6.57 14.06
CA GLU A 112 -15.21 6.84 12.62
C GLU A 112 -14.11 6.15 11.81
N LEU A 113 -12.85 6.22 12.26
CA LEU A 113 -11.74 5.51 11.63
C LEU A 113 -11.98 4.00 11.59
N ILE A 114 -12.42 3.41 12.72
CA ILE A 114 -12.71 1.99 12.83
C ILE A 114 -13.84 1.61 11.87
N ASN A 115 -14.95 2.34 11.93
CA ASN A 115 -16.11 2.05 11.07
C ASN A 115 -15.71 2.10 9.60
N ARG A 116 -14.90 3.07 9.20
CA ARG A 116 -14.46 3.20 7.82
C ARG A 116 -13.57 2.04 7.38
N ILE A 117 -12.64 1.60 8.23
CA ILE A 117 -11.81 0.41 7.96
C ILE A 117 -12.71 -0.83 7.78
N LEU A 118 -13.70 -1.02 8.66
CA LEU A 118 -14.60 -2.18 8.60
C LEU A 118 -15.53 -2.15 7.38
N GLU A 119 -15.98 -0.97 6.94
CA GLU A 119 -16.85 -0.83 5.77
C GLU A 119 -16.17 -1.21 4.45
N ILE A 120 -14.89 -0.88 4.30
CA ILE A 120 -14.16 -1.12 3.04
C ILE A 120 -13.62 -2.55 2.92
N HIS A 121 -13.43 -3.27 4.03
CA HIS A 121 -12.86 -4.62 4.01
C HIS A 121 -13.95 -5.71 4.08
N PRO A 122 -13.72 -6.90 3.50
CA PRO A 122 -14.41 -8.11 3.92
C PRO A 122 -14.24 -8.34 5.42
N SER A 123 -15.20 -9.01 6.07
CA SER A 123 -15.12 -9.25 7.52
C SER A 123 -13.96 -10.17 7.89
N SER A 124 -13.60 -11.08 6.98
CA SER A 124 -12.47 -11.99 7.12
C SER A 124 -11.91 -12.44 5.77
N GLN A 125 -10.75 -13.08 5.80
CA GLN A 125 -10.18 -13.74 4.61
C GLN A 125 -11.09 -14.86 4.05
N ASN A 126 -11.93 -15.46 4.88
CA ASN A 126 -12.84 -16.55 4.47
C ASN A 126 -14.01 -16.04 3.61
N ASP A 127 -14.26 -14.74 3.60
CA ASP A 127 -15.26 -14.09 2.75
C ASP A 127 -14.75 -13.88 1.32
N ILE A 128 -13.48 -14.20 1.07
CA ILE A 128 -12.86 -14.16 -0.26
C ILE A 128 -12.80 -15.57 -0.81
N GLU A 129 -13.35 -15.77 -2.01
CA GLU A 129 -13.29 -17.05 -2.69
C GLU A 129 -11.84 -17.53 -2.87
N LYS A 130 -11.57 -18.80 -2.54
CA LYS A 130 -10.21 -19.37 -2.61
C LYS A 130 -9.59 -19.27 -4.00
N ASP A 131 -10.37 -19.42 -5.05
CA ASP A 131 -9.86 -19.34 -6.41
C ASP A 131 -9.36 -17.91 -6.74
N ARG A 132 -10.04 -16.87 -6.24
CA ARG A 132 -9.57 -15.47 -6.36
C ARG A 132 -8.21 -15.27 -5.66
N ILE A 133 -8.08 -15.80 -4.45
CA ILE A 133 -6.80 -15.78 -3.71
C ILE A 133 -5.71 -16.53 -4.47
N PHE A 134 -6.03 -17.69 -5.04
CA PHE A 134 -5.08 -18.51 -5.76
C PHE A 134 -4.65 -17.90 -7.09
N ASN A 135 -5.57 -17.26 -7.83
CA ASN A 135 -5.25 -16.48 -9.02
C ASN A 135 -4.25 -15.38 -8.69
N THR A 136 -4.48 -14.67 -7.59
CA THR A 136 -3.55 -13.63 -7.11
C THR A 136 -2.19 -14.21 -6.73
N LEU A 137 -2.14 -15.39 -6.11
CA LEU A 137 -0.87 -16.08 -5.80
C LEU A 137 -0.14 -16.52 -7.07
N PHE A 138 -0.85 -17.01 -8.11
CA PHE A 138 -0.26 -17.31 -9.43
C PHE A 138 0.36 -16.06 -10.04
N PHE A 139 -0.34 -14.94 -10.04
CA PHE A 139 0.20 -13.68 -10.52
C PHE A 139 1.46 -13.27 -9.74
N LEU A 140 1.42 -13.28 -8.41
CA LEU A 140 2.52 -12.88 -7.55
C LEU A 140 3.71 -13.84 -7.60
N SER A 141 3.51 -15.10 -7.99
CA SER A 141 4.59 -16.10 -8.13
C SER A 141 5.63 -15.73 -9.21
N ASN A 142 5.27 -14.83 -10.12
CA ASN A 142 6.18 -14.34 -11.15
C ASN A 142 7.26 -13.37 -10.64
N PHE A 143 7.21 -12.93 -9.37
CA PHE A 143 8.04 -11.84 -8.88
C PHE A 143 8.92 -12.22 -7.69
N ASN A 144 10.19 -11.79 -7.74
CA ASN A 144 11.19 -12.00 -6.69
C ASN A 144 10.91 -11.13 -5.45
N LYS A 145 10.49 -9.87 -5.66
CA LYS A 145 10.13 -8.94 -4.59
C LYS A 145 8.81 -8.25 -4.89
N ILE A 146 8.00 -8.13 -3.85
CA ILE A 146 6.68 -7.51 -3.90
C ILE A 146 6.72 -6.25 -3.03
N PHE A 147 6.48 -5.11 -3.64
CA PHE A 147 6.28 -3.83 -2.97
C PHE A 147 4.83 -3.41 -3.10
N THR A 148 4.26 -2.85 -2.06
CA THR A 148 2.90 -2.30 -2.13
C THR A 148 2.84 -0.90 -1.51
N LEU A 149 2.04 -0.05 -2.14
CA LEU A 149 1.63 1.25 -1.60
C LEU A 149 0.27 1.18 -0.90
N ASN A 150 -0.43 0.04 -1.08
CA ASN A 150 -1.72 -0.21 -0.47
C ASN A 150 -1.53 -0.55 1.00
N TYR A 151 -2.34 0.05 1.84
CA TYR A 151 -2.34 -0.19 3.28
C TYR A 151 -3.46 -1.12 3.75
N ASP A 152 -4.33 -1.59 2.82
CA ASP A 152 -5.38 -2.57 3.10
C ASP A 152 -4.84 -3.96 3.47
N CYS A 153 -5.74 -4.87 3.84
CA CYS A 153 -5.38 -6.21 4.27
C CYS A 153 -5.42 -7.27 3.16
N LEU A 154 -5.76 -6.90 1.91
CA LEU A 154 -5.98 -7.87 0.83
C LEU A 154 -4.70 -8.66 0.51
N LEU A 155 -3.57 -7.95 0.28
CA LEU A 155 -2.29 -8.62 0.04
C LEU A 155 -1.91 -9.54 1.22
N TYR A 156 -2.10 -9.10 2.46
CA TYR A 156 -1.80 -9.91 3.63
C TYR A 156 -2.63 -11.19 3.67
N TRP A 157 -3.92 -11.11 3.37
CA TRP A 157 -4.78 -12.29 3.31
C TRP A 157 -4.38 -13.26 2.19
N VAL A 158 -3.95 -12.75 1.04
CA VAL A 158 -3.39 -13.58 -0.04
C VAL A 158 -2.16 -14.35 0.48
N LEU A 159 -1.24 -13.66 1.15
CA LEU A 159 0.00 -14.27 1.67
C LEU A 159 -0.25 -15.36 2.72
N LEU A 160 -1.29 -15.21 3.56
CA LEU A 160 -1.68 -16.23 4.55
C LEU A 160 -2.12 -17.55 3.92
N ASN A 161 -2.60 -17.53 2.68
CA ASN A 161 -3.06 -18.73 1.97
C ASN A 161 -1.96 -19.42 1.13
N ARG A 162 -0.72 -18.94 1.20
CA ARG A 162 0.40 -19.47 0.42
C ARG A 162 0.65 -20.97 0.64
N GLU A 163 0.57 -21.45 1.88
CA GLU A 163 0.80 -22.86 2.19
C GLU A 163 -0.27 -23.76 1.59
N ASP A 164 -1.54 -23.36 1.64
CA ASP A 164 -2.64 -24.09 1.02
C ASP A 164 -2.52 -24.11 -0.51
N PHE A 165 -2.07 -22.99 -1.09
CA PHE A 165 -1.77 -22.89 -2.52
C PHE A 165 -0.68 -23.89 -2.92
N LEU A 166 0.44 -23.96 -2.21
CA LEU A 166 1.54 -24.88 -2.51
C LEU A 166 1.14 -26.35 -2.32
N LYS A 167 0.25 -26.68 -1.39
CA LYS A 167 -0.33 -28.03 -1.27
C LYS A 167 -1.13 -28.42 -2.51
N LYS A 168 -1.90 -27.47 -3.09
CA LYS A 168 -2.71 -27.70 -4.29
C LYS A 168 -1.86 -27.71 -5.58
N TYR A 169 -0.81 -26.90 -5.62
CA TYR A 169 0.04 -26.68 -6.79
C TYR A 169 1.53 -26.87 -6.45
N PRO A 170 1.98 -28.08 -6.14
CA PRO A 170 3.33 -28.34 -5.62
C PRO A 170 4.46 -28.08 -6.64
N ASN A 171 4.13 -28.03 -7.92
CA ASN A 171 5.10 -27.79 -9.00
C ASN A 171 5.32 -26.29 -9.30
N ILE A 172 4.61 -25.38 -8.62
CA ILE A 172 4.80 -23.96 -8.82
C ILE A 172 5.90 -23.48 -7.89
N GLU A 173 6.96 -22.97 -8.48
CA GLU A 173 7.99 -22.25 -7.75
C GLU A 173 7.42 -20.89 -7.34
N ILE A 174 7.17 -20.73 -6.05
CA ILE A 174 6.76 -19.45 -5.48
C ILE A 174 7.83 -19.00 -4.49
N PHE A 175 8.30 -17.78 -4.65
CA PHE A 175 9.21 -17.18 -3.67
C PHE A 175 8.58 -17.17 -2.28
N LYS A 176 9.41 -17.20 -1.24
CA LYS A 176 8.98 -17.42 0.14
C LYS A 176 7.92 -16.44 0.65
N MET A 177 7.71 -15.29 -0.01
CA MET A 177 6.75 -14.24 0.38
C MET A 177 6.88 -13.87 1.86
N ASP A 178 8.11 -13.56 2.26
CA ASP A 178 8.49 -13.21 3.62
C ASP A 178 8.35 -11.70 3.84
N ASP A 179 7.50 -11.28 4.76
CA ASP A 179 7.31 -9.86 5.10
C ASP A 179 8.16 -9.39 6.30
N GLY A 180 9.06 -10.26 6.79
CA GLY A 180 10.03 -9.92 7.85
C GLY A 180 9.51 -10.05 9.27
N PHE A 181 8.26 -10.43 9.48
CA PHE A 181 7.71 -10.60 10.83
C PHE A 181 7.96 -12.01 11.38
N ARG A 182 8.27 -12.09 12.67
CA ARG A 182 8.65 -13.34 13.37
C ARG A 182 7.96 -13.42 14.73
N PRO A 183 7.70 -14.65 15.24
CA PRO A 183 7.06 -14.83 16.53
C PRO A 183 7.74 -14.04 17.64
N TYR A 184 6.93 -13.34 18.43
CA TYR A 184 7.31 -12.57 19.60
C TYR A 184 6.14 -12.52 20.58
N TYR A 185 6.16 -13.38 21.61
CA TYR A 185 5.02 -13.61 22.50
C TYR A 185 3.71 -13.86 21.72
N ASN A 186 2.68 -13.08 21.96
CA ASN A 186 1.37 -13.20 21.29
C ASN A 186 1.27 -12.42 19.96
N GLU A 187 2.37 -11.85 19.49
CA GLU A 187 2.45 -11.03 18.30
C GLU A 187 3.52 -11.56 17.34
N LEU A 188 3.59 -10.99 16.15
CA LEU A 188 4.72 -11.14 15.26
C LEU A 188 5.45 -9.81 15.21
N ALA A 189 6.70 -9.75 15.69
CA ALA A 189 7.54 -8.56 15.62
C ALA A 189 8.40 -8.56 14.35
N TRP A 190 8.52 -7.38 13.74
CA TRP A 190 9.40 -7.22 12.60
C TRP A 190 10.87 -7.34 13.01
N LYS A 191 11.60 -8.15 12.24
CA LYS A 191 13.04 -8.32 12.33
C LYS A 191 13.63 -8.18 10.94
N GLN A 192 14.56 -7.26 10.79
CA GLN A 192 15.29 -7.11 9.53
C GLN A 192 15.95 -8.42 9.13
N LYS A 193 15.59 -8.95 7.95
CA LYS A 193 16.13 -10.20 7.38
C LYS A 193 16.38 -10.02 5.89
N GLU A 194 17.45 -10.61 5.40
CA GLU A 194 17.76 -10.66 3.97
C GLU A 194 16.75 -11.49 3.17
N THR A 195 16.08 -12.43 3.82
CA THR A 195 15.02 -13.26 3.22
C THR A 195 13.72 -12.51 2.97
N GLN A 196 13.54 -11.31 3.56
CA GLN A 196 12.33 -10.51 3.36
C GLN A 196 12.23 -10.07 1.90
N ASN A 197 11.08 -10.36 1.28
CA ASN A 197 10.79 -10.01 -0.10
C ASN A 197 9.40 -9.39 -0.32
N VAL A 198 8.63 -9.18 0.76
CA VAL A 198 7.37 -8.42 0.76
C VAL A 198 7.54 -7.15 1.58
N PHE A 199 7.20 -6.00 0.98
CA PHE A 199 7.49 -4.68 1.54
C PHE A 199 6.28 -3.75 1.44
N TYR A 200 5.72 -3.36 2.60
CA TYR A 200 4.65 -2.38 2.68
C TYR A 200 5.26 -0.97 2.79
N LEU A 201 5.45 -0.29 1.65
CA LEU A 201 6.14 1.00 1.56
C LEU A 201 5.43 2.11 2.32
N HIS A 202 4.11 2.06 2.36
CA HIS A 202 3.26 2.99 3.11
C HIS A 202 2.70 2.38 4.40
N GLY A 203 3.28 1.25 4.86
CA GLY A 203 2.74 0.50 5.98
C GLY A 203 1.48 -0.26 5.63
N ALA A 204 0.75 -0.73 6.65
CA ALA A 204 -0.52 -1.44 6.47
C ALA A 204 -1.38 -1.38 7.73
N LEU A 205 -2.70 -1.60 7.57
CA LEU A 205 -3.66 -1.58 8.67
C LEU A 205 -3.38 -2.62 9.76
N HIS A 206 -2.78 -3.75 9.39
CA HIS A 206 -2.41 -4.82 10.31
C HIS A 206 -1.03 -4.65 10.94
N ILE A 207 -0.28 -3.61 10.58
CA ILE A 207 1.05 -3.31 11.15
C ILE A 207 0.90 -2.15 12.12
N TYR A 208 1.42 -2.28 13.32
CA TYR A 208 1.33 -1.27 14.36
C TYR A 208 2.61 -1.23 15.22
N LYS A 209 2.72 -0.21 16.05
CA LYS A 209 3.78 -0.11 17.05
C LYS A 209 3.21 -0.43 18.41
N ASN A 210 3.73 -1.46 19.07
CA ASN A 210 3.28 -1.85 20.41
C ASN A 210 3.86 -0.95 21.52
N ASP A 211 3.43 -1.16 22.75
CA ASP A 211 3.86 -0.38 23.93
C ASP A 211 5.37 -0.41 24.19
N TYR A 212 6.05 -1.47 23.75
CA TYR A 212 7.51 -1.59 23.83
C TYR A 212 8.25 -0.89 22.69
N GLY A 213 7.51 -0.24 21.80
CA GLY A 213 8.06 0.46 20.63
C GLY A 213 8.47 -0.45 19.47
N LEU A 214 8.13 -1.74 19.52
CA LEU A 214 8.39 -2.69 18.44
C LEU A 214 7.34 -2.55 17.35
N ILE A 215 7.76 -2.74 16.11
CA ILE A 215 6.84 -2.85 14.98
C ILE A 215 6.33 -4.27 14.91
N CYS A 216 5.03 -4.43 15.08
CA CYS A 216 4.35 -5.71 15.22
C CYS A 216 3.19 -5.84 14.23
N LYS A 217 2.73 -7.07 14.06
CA LYS A 217 1.45 -7.43 13.47
C LYS A 217 0.79 -8.54 14.29
N PRO A 218 -0.54 -8.73 14.19
CA PRO A 218 -1.21 -9.79 14.92
C PRO A 218 -0.65 -11.17 14.57
N HIS A 219 -0.50 -12.02 15.58
CA HIS A 219 -0.31 -13.44 15.38
C HIS A 219 -1.66 -14.03 14.93
N ASN A 220 -1.64 -15.01 14.02
CA ASN A 220 -2.86 -15.71 13.62
C ASN A 220 -3.28 -16.67 14.76
N ASP A 221 -4.08 -16.18 15.69
CA ASP A 221 -4.61 -16.90 16.85
C ASP A 221 -6.05 -17.39 16.66
N GLY A 222 -6.54 -17.41 15.41
CA GLY A 222 -7.90 -17.79 15.06
C GLY A 222 -8.92 -16.66 15.15
N ARG A 223 -8.54 -15.45 15.61
CA ARG A 223 -9.41 -14.26 15.58
C ARG A 223 -9.46 -13.65 14.17
N TYR A 224 -10.58 -12.98 13.87
CA TYR A 224 -10.69 -12.23 12.63
C TYR A 224 -9.78 -10.99 12.68
N LEU A 225 -8.97 -10.78 11.65
CA LEU A 225 -7.99 -9.69 11.59
C LEU A 225 -8.64 -8.30 11.79
N MET A 226 -9.80 -8.07 11.19
CA MET A 226 -10.53 -6.80 11.35
C MET A 226 -10.90 -6.52 12.81
N TYR A 227 -11.28 -7.55 13.57
CA TYR A 227 -11.56 -7.41 15.00
C TYR A 227 -10.29 -7.04 15.78
N VAL A 228 -9.15 -7.66 15.45
CA VAL A 228 -7.86 -7.35 16.12
C VAL A 228 -7.41 -5.93 15.80
N ILE A 229 -7.57 -5.47 14.56
CA ILE A 229 -7.25 -4.08 14.18
C ILE A 229 -8.12 -3.09 14.99
N LYS A 230 -9.42 -3.35 15.09
CA LYS A 230 -10.34 -2.55 15.91
C LYS A 230 -9.88 -2.51 17.37
N ASP A 231 -9.60 -3.66 17.97
CA ASP A 231 -9.16 -3.79 19.35
C ASP A 231 -7.83 -3.03 19.60
N ASN A 232 -6.88 -3.17 18.69
CA ASN A 232 -5.63 -2.41 18.74
C ASN A 232 -5.84 -0.90 18.72
N ILE A 233 -6.73 -0.39 17.85
CA ILE A 233 -7.02 1.04 17.79
C ILE A 233 -7.65 1.54 19.10
N TYR A 234 -8.54 0.77 19.71
CA TYR A 234 -9.11 1.11 21.03
C TYR A 234 -8.05 1.15 22.14
N ASN A 235 -7.02 0.30 22.02
CA ASN A 235 -5.88 0.26 22.95
C ASN A 235 -4.75 1.24 22.57
N ASN A 236 -5.02 2.23 21.70
CA ASN A 236 -4.06 3.23 21.19
C ASN A 236 -2.89 2.67 20.36
N ASN A 237 -2.95 1.42 19.94
CA ASN A 237 -2.01 0.80 19.00
C ASN A 237 -2.49 1.05 17.55
N TYR A 238 -2.29 2.28 17.08
CA TYR A 238 -2.75 2.69 15.75
C TYR A 238 -1.97 1.99 14.63
N PRO A 239 -2.64 1.71 13.50
CA PRO A 239 -1.98 1.19 12.31
C PRO A 239 -0.82 2.08 11.86
N LEU A 240 0.29 1.46 11.51
CA LEU A 240 1.42 2.14 10.89
C LEU A 240 1.12 2.35 9.42
N ILE A 241 0.55 3.51 9.06
CA ILE A 241 0.19 3.85 7.69
C ILE A 241 0.72 5.24 7.32
N VAL A 242 1.12 5.39 6.06
CA VAL A 242 1.48 6.66 5.44
C VAL A 242 0.31 7.08 4.57
N THR A 243 -0.64 7.74 5.22
CA THR A 243 -1.81 8.30 4.56
C THR A 243 -1.45 9.55 3.76
N GLU A 244 -2.44 10.20 3.22
CA GLU A 244 -2.38 11.29 2.28
C GLU A 244 -1.51 12.49 2.69
N GLY A 245 -1.33 13.36 1.74
CA GLY A 245 -0.51 14.55 1.86
C GLY A 245 0.46 14.66 0.69
N SER A 246 1.31 15.68 0.72
CA SER A 246 2.34 15.83 -0.30
C SER A 246 3.35 14.68 -0.25
N SER A 247 3.92 14.35 -1.39
CA SER A 247 5.00 13.35 -1.50
C SER A 247 6.15 13.61 -0.51
N LYS A 248 6.47 14.88 -0.24
CA LYS A 248 7.48 15.29 0.75
C LYS A 248 7.06 14.88 2.18
N ASN A 249 5.79 15.06 2.52
CA ASN A 249 5.27 14.68 3.85
C ASN A 249 5.30 13.17 4.03
N LYS A 250 4.89 12.40 3.00
CA LYS A 250 4.98 10.94 2.99
C LYS A 250 6.42 10.46 3.19
N LEU A 251 7.36 11.00 2.41
CA LEU A 251 8.78 10.65 2.53
C LEU A 251 9.33 10.97 3.92
N ASN A 252 9.00 12.12 4.47
CA ASN A 252 9.42 12.50 5.83
C ASN A 252 8.88 11.52 6.88
N LYS A 253 7.63 11.03 6.73
CA LYS A 253 7.06 10.02 7.63
C LYS A 253 7.77 8.68 7.50
N ILE A 254 8.11 8.26 6.29
CA ILE A 254 8.87 7.03 6.00
C ILE A 254 10.28 7.08 6.61
N LEU A 255 10.98 8.20 6.48
CA LEU A 255 12.38 8.34 6.88
C LEU A 255 12.60 8.78 8.34
N LYS A 256 11.52 9.01 9.12
CA LYS A 256 11.66 9.32 10.55
C LYS A 256 12.38 8.20 11.29
N GLU A 257 13.25 8.55 12.23
CA GLU A 257 14.04 7.60 13.03
C GLU A 257 13.19 6.52 13.72
N ASN A 258 11.95 6.87 14.08
CA ASN A 258 11.02 5.93 14.74
C ASN A 258 10.35 4.94 13.79
N ASN A 259 10.56 5.02 12.47
CA ASN A 259 9.94 4.18 11.46
C ASN A 259 10.97 3.27 10.76
N LYS A 260 11.74 2.52 11.53
CA LYS A 260 12.81 1.62 11.00
C LYS A 260 12.28 0.66 9.93
N TYR A 261 11.06 0.14 10.10
CA TYR A 261 10.42 -0.74 9.12
C TYR A 261 10.19 -0.04 7.77
N LEU A 262 9.55 1.13 7.78
CA LEU A 262 9.25 1.87 6.55
C LEU A 262 10.52 2.33 5.84
N SER A 263 11.50 2.82 6.60
CA SER A 263 12.81 3.21 6.06
C SER A 263 13.53 2.02 5.42
N TYR A 264 13.44 0.85 6.03
CA TYR A 264 13.99 -0.39 5.48
C TYR A 264 13.27 -0.79 4.19
N CYS A 265 11.93 -0.84 4.17
CA CYS A 265 11.16 -1.14 2.97
C CYS A 265 11.52 -0.20 1.81
N TYR A 266 11.60 1.10 2.10
CA TYR A 266 11.98 2.10 1.12
C TYR A 266 13.44 1.94 0.63
N SER A 267 14.36 1.55 1.50
CA SER A 267 15.75 1.25 1.12
C SER A 267 15.84 0.05 0.19
N LYS A 268 15.00 -0.97 0.40
CA LYS A 268 14.95 -2.17 -0.46
C LYS A 268 14.39 -1.86 -1.85
N LEU A 269 13.43 -0.95 -1.97
CA LEU A 269 12.97 -0.45 -3.27
C LEU A 269 14.13 0.22 -4.05
N LYS A 270 14.96 1.01 -3.36
CA LYS A 270 16.13 1.67 -3.97
C LYS A 270 17.23 0.70 -4.41
N GLY A 271 17.20 -0.53 -3.94
CA GLY A 271 18.20 -1.56 -4.22
C GLY A 271 17.73 -2.70 -5.15
N ILE A 272 16.56 -2.59 -5.79
CA ILE A 272 16.09 -3.58 -6.77
C ILE A 272 16.91 -3.49 -8.07
N LYS A 273 16.91 -4.58 -8.85
CA LYS A 273 17.68 -4.71 -10.09
C LYS A 273 16.77 -5.11 -11.25
N ASP A 274 17.30 -5.00 -12.43
CA ASP A 274 16.82 -5.51 -13.71
C ASP A 274 15.43 -4.99 -14.06
N VAL A 275 14.37 -5.67 -13.65
CA VAL A 275 13.01 -5.41 -14.13
C VAL A 275 12.07 -5.02 -12.98
N LEU A 276 11.32 -3.95 -13.18
CA LEU A 276 10.26 -3.50 -12.27
C LEU A 276 8.93 -3.45 -13.00
N PHE A 277 7.93 -4.14 -12.48
CA PHE A 277 6.53 -4.00 -12.88
C PHE A 277 5.84 -3.01 -11.94
N ILE A 278 5.09 -2.07 -12.49
CA ILE A 278 4.21 -1.16 -11.75
C ILE A 278 2.78 -1.54 -12.13
N HIS A 279 2.07 -2.17 -11.21
CA HIS A 279 0.73 -2.71 -11.45
C HIS A 279 -0.34 -1.95 -10.67
N GLY A 280 -1.39 -1.50 -11.38
CA GLY A 280 -2.54 -0.85 -10.76
C GLY A 280 -2.25 0.52 -10.13
N HIS A 281 -1.29 1.28 -10.67
CA HIS A 281 -0.94 2.61 -10.16
C HIS A 281 -1.19 3.70 -11.20
N SER A 282 -1.80 4.81 -10.78
CA SER A 282 -2.13 5.95 -11.64
C SER A 282 -0.95 6.88 -11.96
N LEU A 283 0.24 6.63 -11.38
CA LEU A 283 1.43 7.49 -11.45
C LEU A 283 1.19 8.92 -10.90
N ASP A 284 0.39 9.03 -9.84
CA ASP A 284 0.07 10.32 -9.24
C ASP A 284 1.29 10.99 -8.59
N LYS A 285 1.35 12.31 -8.68
CA LYS A 285 2.39 13.16 -8.06
C LYS A 285 2.44 13.03 -6.52
N LYS A 286 1.37 12.58 -5.90
CA LYS A 286 1.34 12.29 -4.45
C LYS A 286 2.33 11.19 -4.05
N ASP A 287 2.72 10.32 -4.99
CA ASP A 287 3.71 9.25 -4.78
C ASP A 287 5.04 9.50 -5.50
N LYS A 288 5.30 10.75 -5.89
CA LYS A 288 6.53 11.19 -6.56
C LYS A 288 7.81 10.67 -5.88
N HIS A 289 7.85 10.60 -4.53
CA HIS A 289 9.00 10.09 -3.79
C HIS A 289 9.38 8.65 -4.15
N VAL A 290 8.38 7.82 -4.47
CA VAL A 290 8.58 6.43 -4.91
C VAL A 290 9.17 6.40 -6.31
N PHE A 291 8.57 7.13 -7.26
CA PHE A 291 9.01 7.16 -8.65
C PHE A 291 10.37 7.84 -8.81
N GLU A 292 10.67 8.86 -8.01
CA GLU A 292 12.03 9.44 -7.96
C GLU A 292 13.07 8.45 -7.44
N ALA A 293 12.71 7.60 -6.46
CA ALA A 293 13.62 6.57 -5.99
C ALA A 293 13.90 5.52 -7.08
N ILE A 294 12.87 5.11 -7.83
CA ILE A 294 12.97 4.21 -8.98
C ILE A 294 13.81 4.86 -10.09
N SER A 295 13.52 6.09 -10.45
CA SER A 295 14.24 6.83 -11.50
C SER A 295 15.73 7.04 -11.19
N LYS A 296 16.09 7.20 -9.92
CA LYS A 296 17.49 7.34 -9.48
C LYS A 296 18.24 6.00 -9.37
N ASN A 297 17.53 4.87 -9.42
CA ASN A 297 18.14 3.56 -9.32
C ASN A 297 18.62 3.07 -10.69
N LEU A 298 19.92 3.20 -10.97
CA LEU A 298 20.53 2.84 -12.26
C LEU A 298 20.64 1.33 -12.50
N THR A 299 20.34 0.49 -11.50
CA THR A 299 20.33 -0.96 -11.65
C THR A 299 19.03 -1.50 -12.23
N ILE A 300 17.94 -0.73 -12.21
CA ILE A 300 16.72 -1.03 -12.96
C ILE A 300 16.99 -0.70 -14.44
N LYS A 301 16.75 -1.66 -15.32
CA LYS A 301 16.94 -1.52 -16.77
C LYS A 301 15.63 -1.35 -17.52
N THR A 302 14.57 -2.01 -17.03
CA THR A 302 13.26 -1.96 -17.68
C THR A 302 12.16 -1.75 -16.63
N VAL A 303 11.23 -0.87 -16.95
CA VAL A 303 9.98 -0.67 -16.20
C VAL A 303 8.82 -1.04 -17.10
N TYR A 304 7.96 -1.95 -16.63
CA TYR A 304 6.70 -2.29 -17.26
C TYR A 304 5.53 -1.70 -16.43
N ILE A 305 4.68 -0.92 -17.08
CA ILE A 305 3.56 -0.24 -16.42
C ILE A 305 2.25 -0.87 -16.91
N SER A 306 1.41 -1.31 -15.99
CA SER A 306 0.09 -1.84 -16.33
C SER A 306 -0.80 -0.77 -16.93
N LEU A 307 -1.61 -1.15 -17.93
CA LEU A 307 -2.65 -0.32 -18.51
C LEU A 307 -3.93 -1.15 -18.60
N CYS A 308 -5.03 -0.68 -18.05
CA CYS A 308 -6.34 -1.30 -18.24
C CYS A 308 -7.17 -0.51 -19.26
N SER A 309 -8.21 -1.12 -19.82
CA SER A 309 -9.07 -0.54 -20.86
C SER A 309 -9.79 0.73 -20.45
N LYS A 310 -9.94 0.96 -19.14
CA LYS A 310 -10.54 2.20 -18.58
C LYS A 310 -9.56 3.38 -18.55
N GLU A 311 -8.26 3.14 -18.76
CA GLU A 311 -7.21 4.16 -18.68
C GLU A 311 -6.86 4.69 -20.07
N ASN A 312 -6.54 5.98 -20.14
CA ASN A 312 -6.03 6.59 -21.37
C ASN A 312 -4.52 6.38 -21.45
N TYR A 313 -4.05 5.71 -22.51
CA TYR A 313 -2.63 5.43 -22.74
C TYR A 313 -1.79 6.72 -22.76
N GLN A 314 -2.23 7.73 -23.54
CA GLN A 314 -1.46 8.97 -23.72
C GLN A 314 -1.28 9.71 -22.38
N GLU A 315 -2.36 9.80 -21.60
CA GLU A 315 -2.30 10.42 -20.27
C GLU A 315 -1.36 9.68 -19.34
N LYS A 316 -1.39 8.35 -19.36
CA LYS A 316 -0.54 7.52 -18.51
C LYS A 316 0.93 7.58 -18.94
N ARG A 317 1.17 7.66 -20.28
CA ARG A 317 2.51 7.86 -20.84
C ARG A 317 3.11 9.20 -20.40
N GLU A 318 2.35 10.30 -20.51
CA GLU A 318 2.78 11.63 -20.06
C GLU A 318 3.13 11.66 -18.56
N LYS A 319 2.37 10.95 -17.74
CA LYS A 319 2.68 10.78 -16.32
C LYS A 319 3.98 10.00 -16.11
N ALA A 320 4.20 8.92 -16.86
CA ALA A 320 5.44 8.14 -16.81
C ALA A 320 6.65 8.99 -17.24
N ASP A 321 6.51 9.79 -18.30
CA ASP A 321 7.55 10.68 -18.80
C ASP A 321 7.99 11.71 -17.77
N THR A 322 7.07 12.17 -16.92
CA THR A 322 7.40 13.08 -15.81
C THR A 322 8.53 12.53 -14.92
N PHE A 323 8.63 11.20 -14.78
CA PHE A 323 9.60 10.53 -13.92
C PHE A 323 10.76 9.88 -14.68
N PHE A 324 10.52 9.37 -15.88
CA PHE A 324 11.43 8.45 -16.54
C PHE A 324 12.03 8.95 -17.86
N ALA A 325 11.44 9.96 -18.52
CA ALA A 325 11.87 10.43 -19.84
C ALA A 325 13.35 10.83 -19.93
N LYS A 326 13.95 11.31 -18.84
CA LYS A 326 15.39 11.63 -18.85
C LYS A 326 16.23 10.38 -19.08
N ARG A 327 15.95 9.29 -18.35
CA ARG A 327 16.69 8.03 -18.47
C ARG A 327 16.43 7.31 -19.78
N GLU A 328 15.21 7.40 -20.33
CA GLU A 328 14.89 6.86 -21.65
C GLU A 328 15.73 7.55 -22.73
N ARG A 329 15.80 8.90 -22.71
CA ARG A 329 16.66 9.67 -23.64
C ARG A 329 18.13 9.32 -23.49
N GLU A 330 18.59 9.04 -22.27
CA GLU A 330 19.96 8.59 -21.98
C GLU A 330 20.17 7.10 -22.30
N LYS A 331 19.13 6.38 -22.76
CA LYS A 331 19.13 4.92 -23.06
C LYS A 331 19.60 4.08 -21.87
N THR A 332 19.27 4.49 -20.66
CA THR A 332 19.60 3.79 -19.41
C THR A 332 18.42 3.12 -18.74
N LEU A 333 17.22 3.31 -19.28
CA LEU A 333 15.97 2.71 -18.84
C LEU A 333 15.03 2.58 -20.04
N ASP A 334 14.42 1.40 -20.17
CA ASP A 334 13.31 1.17 -21.09
C ASP A 334 11.99 1.24 -20.32
N VAL A 335 11.00 1.96 -20.83
CA VAL A 335 9.67 2.05 -20.23
C VAL A 335 8.64 1.52 -21.21
N ASN A 336 7.96 0.45 -20.83
CA ASN A 336 6.98 -0.24 -21.65
C ASN A 336 5.64 -0.32 -20.93
N PHE A 337 4.57 -0.56 -21.67
CA PHE A 337 3.22 -0.75 -21.15
C PHE A 337 2.72 -2.15 -21.45
N TYR A 338 2.01 -2.74 -20.49
CA TYR A 338 1.40 -4.06 -20.68
C TYR A 338 -0.10 -4.02 -20.34
N ASN A 339 -0.85 -4.88 -21.02
CA ASN A 339 -2.29 -5.03 -20.85
C ASN A 339 -2.59 -5.70 -19.51
N ALA A 340 -3.40 -5.03 -18.68
CA ALA A 340 -3.81 -5.54 -17.38
C ALA A 340 -5.16 -6.27 -17.41
N ASP A 341 -5.98 -6.09 -18.47
CA ASP A 341 -7.34 -6.64 -18.50
C ASP A 341 -7.37 -8.16 -18.65
N ASN A 342 -6.32 -8.73 -19.24
CA ASN A 342 -6.21 -10.17 -19.46
C ASN A 342 -5.57 -10.92 -18.28
N ILE A 343 -5.18 -10.21 -17.23
CA ILE A 343 -4.52 -10.81 -16.07
C ILE A 343 -5.58 -11.23 -15.06
N ASN A 344 -5.65 -12.50 -14.77
CA ASN A 344 -6.56 -13.02 -13.77
C ASN A 344 -5.98 -12.80 -12.35
N ILE A 345 -6.24 -11.61 -11.77
CA ILE A 345 -5.95 -11.27 -10.39
C ILE A 345 -7.29 -11.23 -9.67
N TRP A 346 -7.56 -11.93 -8.66
CA TRP A 346 -8.86 -12.04 -7.96
C TRP A 346 -9.91 -12.92 -8.68
#